data_abf924fe804d7ae5fe299cd352ed6184
#
_entry.id   abf924fe804d7ae5fe299cd352ed6184
#
_cell.length_a   1.000
_cell.length_b   1.000
_cell.length_c   1.000
_cell.angle_alpha   90.00
_cell.angle_beta   90.00
_cell.angle_gamma   90.00
#
_symmetry.space_group_name_H-M   'P 1'
#
loop_
_entity.id
_entity.type
_entity.pdbx_description
1 polymer ?
#
loop_
_entity_poly.entity_id
_entity_poly.type
_entity_poly.pdbx_seq_one_letter_code
_entity_poly.pdbx_strand_id
1 'polypeptide(L)'
;MTPREIFALYAEERRSEPVEGLRLELLPYFSRYTPETPGNRGFIVFNRIPQDEVAGQIEEQIRYFSEQGCSFEWKVYDFDEPPNLRELLEQRGFRAEHPEAFMVFPLQGYRPPEGLALPGIRVVKADSPEVVRDAATVQGSVWKEEVAWLAPALTRR
;
A
#
# COMPACT_ATOMS: atom_id res chain seq x y z
N MET A 1 -0.24 12.03 20.68
CA MET A 1 -0.28 12.25 19.23
C MET A 1 -1.71 12.05 18.73
N THR A 2 -2.18 12.96 17.91
CA THR A 2 -3.47 12.86 17.20
C THR A 2 -3.34 11.88 16.02
N PRO A 3 -4.44 11.33 15.49
CA PRO A 3 -4.41 10.51 14.28
C PRO A 3 -3.71 11.18 13.10
N ARG A 4 -3.89 12.49 12.92
CA ARG A 4 -3.23 13.27 11.86
C ARG A 4 -1.71 13.34 12.04
N GLU A 5 -1.23 13.55 13.26
CA GLU A 5 0.22 13.56 13.55
C GLU A 5 0.84 12.18 13.33
N ILE A 6 0.14 11.10 13.70
CA ILE A 6 0.59 9.73 13.45
C ILE A 6 0.69 9.46 11.95
N PHE A 7 -0.34 9.85 11.18
CA PHE A 7 -0.32 9.70 9.74
C PHE A 7 0.80 10.52 9.07
N ALA A 8 1.05 11.73 9.55
CA ALA A 8 2.14 12.56 9.02
C ALA A 8 3.52 11.91 9.22
N LEU A 9 3.78 11.31 10.37
CA LEU A 9 5.01 10.53 10.62
C LEU A 9 5.10 9.31 9.71
N TYR A 10 4.02 8.55 9.60
CA TYR A 10 3.95 7.41 8.69
C TYR A 10 4.24 7.80 7.25
N ALA A 11 3.60 8.87 6.76
CA ALA A 11 3.81 9.35 5.41
C ALA A 11 5.25 9.84 5.17
N GLU A 12 5.86 10.51 6.16
CA GLU A 12 7.25 10.96 6.08
C GLU A 12 8.23 9.79 5.97
N GLU A 13 8.04 8.75 6.78
CA GLU A 13 8.90 7.57 6.76
C GLU A 13 8.71 6.73 5.49
N ARG A 14 7.47 6.59 5.02
CA ARG A 14 7.12 5.62 3.97
C ARG A 14 7.10 6.18 2.56
N ARG A 15 6.98 7.52 2.38
CA ARG A 15 6.91 8.12 1.04
C ARG A 15 8.12 7.85 0.16
N SER A 16 9.27 7.58 0.77
CA SER A 16 10.54 7.29 0.08
C SER A 16 10.99 5.83 0.21
N GLU A 17 10.12 4.95 0.73
CA GLU A 17 10.46 3.55 0.90
C GLU A 17 10.43 2.82 -0.45
N PRO A 18 11.55 2.21 -0.87
CA PRO A 18 11.58 1.46 -2.10
C PRO A 18 10.76 0.17 -1.98
N VAL A 19 10.05 -0.18 -3.05
CA VAL A 19 9.32 -1.44 -3.18
C VAL A 19 9.95 -2.25 -4.30
N GLU A 20 10.30 -3.50 -4.03
CA GLU A 20 10.96 -4.38 -5.00
C GLU A 20 10.11 -4.55 -6.26
N GLY A 21 10.74 -4.45 -7.44
CA GLY A 21 10.08 -4.53 -8.74
C GLY A 21 9.30 -3.30 -9.15
N LEU A 22 9.36 -2.22 -8.35
CA LEU A 22 8.75 -0.94 -8.65
C LEU A 22 9.79 0.19 -8.63
N ARG A 23 9.78 1.01 -9.66
CA ARG A 23 10.55 2.25 -9.69
C ARG A 23 9.81 3.33 -8.91
N LEU A 24 10.43 3.83 -7.85
CA LEU A 24 9.92 4.94 -7.06
C LEU A 24 10.31 6.27 -7.69
N GLU A 25 9.34 7.17 -7.79
CA GLU A 25 9.53 8.57 -8.16
C GLU A 25 8.86 9.46 -7.12
N LEU A 26 9.66 10.31 -6.47
CA LEU A 26 9.17 11.32 -5.52
C LEU A 26 8.79 12.56 -6.31
N LEU A 27 7.50 12.73 -6.57
CA LEU A 27 6.95 13.88 -7.26
C LEU A 27 6.57 14.99 -6.27
N PRO A 28 6.35 16.23 -6.71
CA PRO A 28 6.05 17.33 -5.80
C PRO A 28 4.85 17.07 -4.88
N TYR A 29 3.84 16.34 -5.37
CA TYR A 29 2.56 16.20 -4.70
C TYR A 29 2.25 14.79 -4.20
N PHE A 30 3.00 13.77 -4.62
CA PHE A 30 2.78 12.37 -4.24
C PHE A 30 4.01 11.50 -4.54
N SER A 31 4.00 10.27 -4.07
CA SER A 31 4.95 9.24 -4.48
C SER A 31 4.32 8.34 -5.52
N ARG A 32 5.02 8.10 -6.63
CA ARG A 32 4.60 7.22 -7.73
C ARG A 32 5.48 6.00 -7.79
N TYR A 33 4.86 4.83 -7.88
CA TYR A 33 5.52 3.55 -8.01
C TYR A 33 5.11 2.91 -9.34
N THR A 34 6.06 2.84 -10.25
CA THR A 34 5.86 2.30 -11.61
C THR A 34 6.47 0.91 -11.70
N PRO A 35 5.73 -0.12 -12.17
CA PRO A 35 6.28 -1.46 -12.35
C PRO A 35 7.49 -1.46 -13.30
N GLU A 36 8.54 -2.20 -12.94
CA GLU A 36 9.68 -2.46 -13.83
C GLU A 36 9.35 -3.47 -14.93
N THR A 37 8.33 -4.30 -14.70
CA THR A 37 7.84 -5.28 -15.67
C THR A 37 6.49 -4.82 -16.23
N PRO A 38 6.33 -4.69 -17.57
CA PRO A 38 5.06 -4.37 -18.20
C PRO A 38 3.94 -5.35 -17.79
N GLY A 39 2.72 -4.85 -17.69
CA GLY A 39 1.55 -5.64 -17.30
C GLY A 39 1.33 -5.77 -15.78
N ASN A 40 2.32 -5.44 -14.97
CA ASN A 40 2.14 -5.37 -13.52
C ASN A 40 1.40 -4.08 -13.12
N ARG A 41 0.95 -4.03 -11.86
CA ARG A 41 0.20 -2.89 -11.31
C ARG A 41 1.13 -1.94 -10.57
N GLY A 42 1.05 -0.64 -10.90
CA GLY A 42 1.71 0.42 -10.13
C GLY A 42 0.78 1.04 -9.09
N PHE A 43 1.27 2.06 -8.37
CA PHE A 43 0.41 2.83 -7.47
C PHE A 43 0.93 4.23 -7.20
N ILE A 44 0.01 5.11 -6.79
CA ILE A 44 0.26 6.47 -6.30
C ILE A 44 -0.19 6.54 -4.85
N VAL A 45 0.54 7.30 -4.01
CA VAL A 45 0.30 7.37 -2.57
C VAL A 45 0.84 8.67 -1.96
N PHE A 46 0.31 9.07 -0.79
CA PHE A 46 0.73 10.25 -0.02
C PHE A 46 0.49 11.57 -0.75
N ASN A 47 -0.78 11.85 -1.01
CA ASN A 47 -1.22 12.95 -1.85
C ASN A 47 -1.26 14.28 -1.09
N ARG A 48 -0.68 15.33 -1.71
CA ARG A 48 -0.74 16.73 -1.26
C ARG A 48 -0.86 17.62 -2.49
N ILE A 49 -1.95 17.44 -3.24
CA ILE A 49 -2.15 18.08 -4.53
C ILE A 49 -2.96 19.36 -4.30
N PRO A 50 -2.50 20.55 -4.75
CA PRO A 50 -3.31 21.75 -4.72
C PRO A 50 -4.64 21.57 -5.44
N GLN A 51 -5.73 22.15 -4.92
CA GLN A 51 -7.08 21.99 -5.44
C GLN A 51 -7.21 22.40 -6.92
N ASP A 52 -6.48 23.41 -7.32
CA ASP A 52 -6.46 23.93 -8.69
C ASP A 52 -5.62 23.08 -9.67
N GLU A 53 -4.72 22.25 -9.16
CA GLU A 53 -3.86 21.37 -9.97
C GLU A 53 -4.38 19.93 -10.07
N VAL A 54 -5.25 19.50 -9.15
CA VAL A 54 -5.62 18.09 -9.01
C VAL A 54 -6.19 17.47 -10.29
N ALA A 55 -6.99 18.21 -11.03
CA ALA A 55 -7.58 17.75 -12.29
C ALA A 55 -6.48 17.41 -13.33
N GLY A 56 -5.53 18.31 -13.49
CA GLY A 56 -4.39 18.14 -14.40
C GLY A 56 -3.49 16.97 -13.97
N GLN A 57 -3.23 16.86 -12.67
CA GLN A 57 -2.42 15.76 -12.13
C GLN A 57 -3.07 14.39 -12.36
N ILE A 58 -4.38 14.27 -12.16
CA ILE A 58 -5.09 13.00 -12.43
C ILE A 58 -4.96 12.61 -13.92
N GLU A 59 -5.23 13.52 -14.84
CA GLU A 59 -5.13 13.28 -16.28
C GLU A 59 -3.70 12.91 -16.70
N GLU A 60 -2.71 13.59 -16.12
CA GLU A 60 -1.30 13.29 -16.37
C GLU A 60 -0.93 11.87 -15.93
N GLN A 61 -1.37 11.43 -14.75
CA GLN A 61 -1.06 10.09 -14.27
C GLN A 61 -1.79 9.01 -15.05
N ILE A 62 -3.04 9.22 -15.45
CA ILE A 62 -3.76 8.31 -16.34
C ILE A 62 -2.99 8.11 -17.65
N ARG A 63 -2.56 9.20 -18.27
CA ARG A 63 -1.76 9.15 -19.50
C ARG A 63 -0.43 8.43 -19.29
N TYR A 64 0.29 8.80 -18.21
CA TYR A 64 1.59 8.21 -17.89
C TYR A 64 1.51 6.68 -17.77
N PHE A 65 0.60 6.13 -16.95
CA PHE A 65 0.49 4.68 -16.78
C PHE A 65 -0.03 3.98 -18.05
N SER A 66 -0.89 4.64 -18.83
CA SER A 66 -1.33 4.14 -20.14
C SER A 66 -0.16 4.01 -21.12
N GLU A 67 0.73 4.99 -21.19
CA GLU A 67 1.94 4.96 -22.03
C GLU A 67 2.94 3.89 -21.58
N GLN A 68 2.98 3.57 -20.27
CA GLN A 68 3.78 2.46 -19.74
C GLN A 68 3.13 1.08 -19.95
N GLY A 69 1.90 1.00 -20.45
CA GLY A 69 1.15 -0.24 -20.61
C GLY A 69 0.83 -0.93 -19.26
N CYS A 70 0.68 -0.15 -18.20
CA CYS A 70 0.47 -0.63 -16.84
C CYS A 70 -0.88 -0.16 -16.29
N SER A 71 -1.53 -1.00 -15.49
CA SER A 71 -2.61 -0.55 -14.61
C SER A 71 -2.02 0.08 -13.35
N PHE A 72 -2.82 0.86 -12.64
CA PHE A 72 -2.38 1.41 -11.37
C PHE A 72 -3.53 1.62 -10.40
N GLU A 73 -3.18 1.70 -9.13
CA GLU A 73 -4.04 2.04 -8.01
C GLU A 73 -3.71 3.45 -7.51
N TRP A 74 -4.71 4.23 -7.18
CA TRP A 74 -4.50 5.50 -6.47
C TRP A 74 -4.93 5.32 -5.02
N LYS A 75 -3.95 5.25 -4.10
CA LYS A 75 -4.22 5.13 -2.66
C LYS A 75 -4.59 6.50 -2.11
N VAL A 76 -5.75 6.56 -1.46
CA VAL A 76 -6.29 7.79 -0.86
C VAL A 76 -6.50 7.56 0.62
N TYR A 77 -5.90 8.42 1.44
CA TYR A 77 -6.08 8.43 2.88
C TYR A 77 -6.97 9.61 3.31
N ASP A 78 -7.65 9.49 4.44
CA ASP A 78 -8.53 10.54 4.99
C ASP A 78 -7.81 11.88 5.27
N PHE A 79 -6.48 11.87 5.33
CA PHE A 79 -5.65 13.06 5.58
C PHE A 79 -4.94 13.57 4.33
N ASP A 80 -5.19 12.99 3.17
CA ASP A 80 -4.67 13.46 1.89
C ASP A 80 -5.33 14.78 1.46
N GLU A 81 -4.64 15.49 0.59
CA GLU A 81 -5.11 16.74 -0.01
C GLU A 81 -5.20 16.57 -1.53
N PRO A 82 -6.29 17.08 -2.13
CA PRO A 82 -7.44 17.75 -1.52
C PRO A 82 -8.42 16.74 -0.88
N PRO A 83 -9.25 17.14 0.10
CA PRO A 83 -10.15 16.25 0.83
C PRO A 83 -11.22 15.58 -0.05
N ASN A 84 -11.48 16.10 -1.23
CA ASN A 84 -12.40 15.54 -2.23
C ASN A 84 -11.67 14.76 -3.35
N LEU A 85 -10.42 14.33 -3.11
CA LEU A 85 -9.64 13.60 -4.11
C LEU A 85 -10.34 12.33 -4.59
N ARG A 86 -10.98 11.60 -3.69
CA ARG A 86 -11.75 10.39 -4.02
C ARG A 86 -12.83 10.66 -5.06
N GLU A 87 -13.67 11.67 -4.83
CA GLU A 87 -14.76 12.05 -5.73
C GLU A 87 -14.22 12.50 -7.11
N LEU A 88 -13.08 13.20 -7.12
CA LEU A 88 -12.44 13.63 -8.36
C LEU A 88 -11.88 12.45 -9.17
N LEU A 89 -11.37 11.42 -8.51
CA LEU A 89 -10.93 10.19 -9.14
C LEU A 89 -12.12 9.38 -9.70
N GLU A 90 -13.20 9.24 -8.91
CA GLU A 90 -14.41 8.54 -9.34
C GLU A 90 -15.05 9.19 -10.59
N GLN A 91 -15.04 10.52 -10.68
CA GLN A 91 -15.49 11.27 -11.88
C GLN A 91 -14.67 10.95 -13.14
N ARG A 92 -13.46 10.41 -12.98
CA ARG A 92 -12.56 9.99 -14.08
C ARG A 92 -12.50 8.48 -14.29
N GLY A 93 -13.49 7.78 -13.74
CA GLY A 93 -13.69 6.35 -13.98
C GLY A 93 -12.91 5.42 -13.03
N PHE A 94 -12.26 5.95 -12.02
CA PHE A 94 -11.73 5.10 -10.94
C PHE A 94 -12.87 4.47 -10.16
N ARG A 95 -12.64 3.27 -9.67
CA ARG A 95 -13.57 2.58 -8.77
C ARG A 95 -12.96 2.51 -7.39
N ALA A 96 -13.66 3.03 -6.38
CA ALA A 96 -13.25 2.86 -5.00
C ALA A 96 -13.43 1.40 -4.57
N GLU A 97 -12.39 0.84 -3.98
CA GLU A 97 -12.45 -0.41 -3.25
C GLU A 97 -13.03 -0.21 -1.84
N HIS A 98 -13.24 -1.30 -1.12
CA HIS A 98 -13.70 -1.20 0.27
C HIS A 98 -12.67 -0.45 1.11
N PRO A 99 -13.10 0.48 1.98
CA PRO A 99 -12.19 1.23 2.82
C PRO A 99 -11.47 0.29 3.81
N GLU A 100 -10.18 0.50 3.98
CA GLU A 100 -9.34 -0.20 4.93
C GLU A 100 -9.03 0.68 6.13
N ALA A 101 -8.98 0.09 7.33
CA ALA A 101 -8.60 0.81 8.52
C ALA A 101 -7.07 0.81 8.67
N PHE A 102 -6.47 2.00 8.70
CA PHE A 102 -5.08 2.16 9.10
C PHE A 102 -4.97 2.18 10.62
N MET A 103 -4.49 1.07 11.19
CA MET A 103 -4.41 0.90 12.64
C MET A 103 -2.96 1.06 13.12
N VAL A 104 -2.77 1.84 14.18
CA VAL A 104 -1.48 2.05 14.83
C VAL A 104 -1.57 1.68 16.31
N PHE A 105 -0.60 0.93 16.78
CA PHE A 105 -0.52 0.52 18.16
C PHE A 105 0.81 0.98 18.78
N PRO A 106 0.81 1.76 19.89
CA PRO A 106 2.02 2.17 20.56
C PRO A 106 2.66 0.98 21.31
N LEU A 107 3.90 0.65 20.94
CA LEU A 107 4.64 -0.45 21.59
C LEU A 107 5.34 -0.03 22.87
N GLN A 108 5.51 1.27 23.09
CA GLN A 108 6.18 1.76 24.32
C GLN A 108 5.35 1.41 25.56
N GLY A 109 5.93 0.64 26.46
CA GLY A 109 5.26 0.16 27.67
C GLY A 109 4.23 -0.95 27.47
N TYR A 110 4.07 -1.45 26.24
CA TYR A 110 3.21 -2.59 25.96
C TYR A 110 3.73 -3.85 26.67
N ARG A 111 2.84 -4.50 27.37
CA ARG A 111 3.06 -5.85 27.91
C ARG A 111 2.01 -6.76 27.33
N PRO A 112 2.40 -7.86 26.65
CA PRO A 112 1.43 -8.84 26.16
C PRO A 112 0.55 -9.33 27.32
N PRO A 113 -0.75 -9.50 27.13
CA PRO A 113 -1.61 -10.12 28.12
C PRO A 113 -1.08 -11.51 28.51
N GLU A 114 -1.10 -11.82 29.79
CA GLU A 114 -0.79 -13.16 30.26
C GLU A 114 -1.83 -14.15 29.71
N GLY A 115 -1.39 -15.33 29.24
CA GLY A 115 -2.31 -16.37 28.77
C GLY A 115 -2.70 -16.30 27.29
N LEU A 116 -2.04 -15.51 26.47
CA LEU A 116 -2.24 -15.52 24.98
C LEU A 116 -1.84 -16.82 24.30
N ALA A 117 -1.25 -17.78 25.02
CA ALA A 117 -0.99 -19.11 24.48
C ALA A 117 -2.31 -19.86 24.25
N LEU A 118 -2.81 -19.84 23.03
CA LEU A 118 -3.98 -20.63 22.65
C LEU A 118 -3.56 -22.11 22.58
N PRO A 119 -4.24 -23.01 23.32
CA PRO A 119 -3.93 -24.45 23.26
C PRO A 119 -3.98 -24.96 21.80
N GLY A 120 -2.92 -25.66 21.38
CA GLY A 120 -2.83 -26.23 20.04
C GLY A 120 -2.39 -25.25 18.94
N ILE A 121 -2.17 -23.96 19.26
CA ILE A 121 -1.63 -22.97 18.32
C ILE A 121 -0.18 -22.68 18.66
N ARG A 122 0.68 -22.75 17.65
CA ARG A 122 2.10 -22.39 17.74
C ARG A 122 2.40 -21.27 16.77
N VAL A 123 2.95 -20.16 17.27
CA VAL A 123 3.53 -19.10 16.44
C VAL A 123 4.96 -19.50 16.07
N VAL A 124 5.26 -19.52 14.79
CA VAL A 124 6.58 -19.82 14.27
C VAL A 124 7.10 -18.66 13.44
N LYS A 125 8.40 -18.46 13.44
CA LYS A 125 9.05 -17.52 12.55
C LYS A 125 9.06 -18.10 11.14
N ALA A 126 8.68 -17.30 10.14
CA ALA A 126 8.68 -17.69 8.72
C ALA A 126 10.11 -17.50 8.15
N ASP A 127 11.07 -18.34 8.58
CA ASP A 127 12.48 -18.30 8.18
C ASP A 127 12.90 -19.48 7.29
N SER A 128 11.97 -20.36 6.95
CA SER A 128 12.22 -21.43 5.98
C SER A 128 11.32 -21.30 4.75
N PRO A 129 11.77 -21.76 3.56
CA PRO A 129 10.97 -21.72 2.33
C PRO A 129 9.62 -22.44 2.46
N GLU A 130 9.54 -23.50 3.27
CA GLU A 130 8.30 -24.24 3.51
C GLU A 130 7.28 -23.36 4.26
N VAL A 131 7.69 -22.77 5.38
CA VAL A 131 6.81 -21.93 6.21
C VAL A 131 6.35 -20.68 5.43
N VAL A 132 7.24 -20.10 4.62
CA VAL A 132 6.89 -18.98 3.74
C VAL A 132 5.85 -19.40 2.69
N ARG A 133 6.01 -20.59 2.10
CA ARG A 133 5.06 -21.14 1.12
C ARG A 133 3.70 -21.42 1.75
N ASP A 134 3.68 -21.96 2.96
CA ASP A 134 2.44 -22.20 3.71
C ASP A 134 1.71 -20.89 3.98
N ALA A 135 2.42 -19.83 4.43
CA ALA A 135 1.86 -18.51 4.63
C ALA A 135 1.28 -17.93 3.32
N ALA A 136 2.01 -18.03 2.22
CA ALA A 136 1.53 -17.58 0.89
C ALA A 136 0.27 -18.37 0.45
N THR A 137 0.22 -19.66 0.69
CA THR A 137 -0.94 -20.50 0.37
C THR A 137 -2.18 -20.05 1.15
N VAL A 138 -2.04 -19.77 2.44
CA VAL A 138 -3.15 -19.25 3.27
C VAL A 138 -3.63 -17.91 2.71
N GLN A 139 -2.72 -16.99 2.41
CA GLN A 139 -3.06 -15.69 1.86
C GLN A 139 -3.81 -15.80 0.51
N GLY A 140 -3.33 -16.66 -0.40
CA GLY A 140 -4.00 -16.93 -1.68
C GLY A 140 -5.40 -17.51 -1.50
N SER A 141 -5.59 -18.38 -0.53
CA SER A 141 -6.91 -18.97 -0.24
C SER A 141 -7.91 -17.94 0.28
N VAL A 142 -7.46 -16.96 1.07
CA VAL A 142 -8.28 -15.87 1.62
C VAL A 142 -8.65 -14.86 0.53
N TRP A 143 -7.69 -14.44 -0.26
CA TRP A 143 -7.89 -13.42 -1.30
C TRP A 143 -8.42 -13.98 -2.61
N LYS A 144 -8.40 -15.31 -2.78
CA LYS A 144 -8.79 -16.01 -4.03
C LYS A 144 -7.95 -15.55 -5.23
N GLU A 145 -6.69 -15.29 -4.99
CA GLU A 145 -5.72 -14.80 -5.97
C GLU A 145 -4.53 -15.73 -6.10
N GLU A 146 -3.91 -15.71 -7.28
CA GLU A 146 -2.61 -16.35 -7.51
C GLU A 146 -1.51 -15.61 -6.75
N VAL A 147 -0.89 -16.28 -5.78
CA VAL A 147 0.14 -15.70 -4.89
C VAL A 147 1.53 -16.29 -5.11
N ALA A 148 1.79 -16.87 -6.28
CA ALA A 148 3.10 -17.47 -6.59
C ALA A 148 4.28 -16.48 -6.44
N TRP A 149 4.04 -15.20 -6.63
CA TRP A 149 5.01 -14.11 -6.45
C TRP A 149 5.33 -13.81 -4.99
N LEU A 150 4.44 -14.10 -4.06
CA LEU A 150 4.55 -13.70 -2.66
C LEU A 150 5.64 -14.48 -1.92
N ALA A 151 5.76 -15.79 -2.15
CA ALA A 151 6.77 -16.61 -1.49
C ALA A 151 8.20 -16.13 -1.77
N PRO A 152 8.63 -15.85 -3.03
CA PRO A 152 9.92 -15.21 -3.32
C PRO A 152 10.09 -13.84 -2.66
N ALA A 153 9.06 -13.01 -2.63
CA ALA A 153 9.12 -11.67 -2.03
C ALA A 153 9.32 -11.73 -0.51
N LEU A 154 8.70 -12.67 0.19
CA LEU A 154 8.86 -12.87 1.63
C LEU A 154 10.20 -13.50 2.03
N THR A 155 10.84 -14.26 1.13
CA THR A 155 12.10 -14.96 1.42
C THR A 155 13.32 -14.03 1.32
N ARG A 156 13.19 -12.89 0.65
CA ARG A 156 14.31 -11.94 0.38
C ARG A 156 14.52 -10.86 1.45
N ARG A 157 13.79 -10.91 2.55
CA ARG A 157 13.91 -9.94 3.66
C ARG A 157 14.83 -10.41 4.77
#